data_472e42c4b37a3de837f0350c7a453d95
#
_entry.id   472e42c4b37a3de837f0350c7a453d95
#
_cell.length_a   1.000
_cell.length_b   1.000
_cell.length_c   1.000
_cell.angle_alpha   90.00
_cell.angle_beta   90.00
_cell.angle_gamma   90.00
#
_symmetry.space_group_name_H-M   'P 1'
#
loop_
_entity.id
_entity.type
_entity.pdbx_description
1 polymer ?
#
loop_
_entity_poly.entity_id
_entity_poly.type
_entity_poly.pdbx_seq_one_letter_code
_entity_poly.pdbx_strand_id
1 'polypeptide(L)'
;MRILGLTSPVFAATCYVVAADDGSCVVVDPGAGVAGQVRRTVDEHGLRVAGVVVTHGHADHLWDAGRVAGLAGVPVRLHARDRYRLADPLGALAEAAAGPDALGVRDAFRSGLVTAGLDPDGFDAGTVEPFGAGDDAARTADVVLELGGVRLVARHAPGHTEGSTLYLLDAGDEQVAFTGDVLFAGSVGRTDLPGGDAAVMAATLRDVVAALPPQTHVLPGHGPASRVDAELRTNPYLAG
;
A
#
# COMPACT_ATOMS: atom_id res chain seq x y z
N MET A 1 -17.61 1.02 11.72
CA MET A 1 -16.56 1.31 10.71
C MET A 1 -16.84 0.54 9.43
N ARG A 2 -16.54 1.04 8.23
CA ARG A 2 -16.82 0.40 6.94
C ARG A 2 -15.60 0.51 6.02
N ILE A 3 -15.28 -0.56 5.26
CA ILE A 3 -14.16 -0.61 4.32
C ILE A 3 -14.72 -0.85 2.92
N LEU A 4 -14.32 -0.03 1.96
CA LEU A 4 -14.73 -0.11 0.55
C LEU A 4 -13.49 -0.29 -0.32
N GLY A 5 -13.47 -1.31 -1.18
CA GLY A 5 -12.39 -1.57 -2.12
C GLY A 5 -12.71 -0.96 -3.50
N LEU A 6 -11.71 -0.30 -4.08
CA LEU A 6 -11.76 0.31 -5.41
C LEU A 6 -10.61 -0.25 -6.24
N THR A 7 -10.89 -0.81 -7.41
CA THR A 7 -9.85 -1.41 -8.25
C THR A 7 -9.31 -0.38 -9.24
N SER A 8 -7.98 -0.24 -9.26
CA SER A 8 -7.27 0.56 -10.27
C SER A 8 -7.43 -0.06 -11.67
N PRO A 9 -7.66 0.74 -12.73
CA PRO A 9 -7.65 0.27 -14.09
C PRO A 9 -6.23 -0.11 -14.59
N VAL A 10 -5.19 0.27 -13.85
CA VAL A 10 -3.79 -0.04 -14.15
C VAL A 10 -3.26 -1.02 -13.12
N PHE A 11 -2.81 -2.19 -13.57
CA PHE A 11 -2.31 -3.31 -12.76
C PHE A 11 -3.28 -3.88 -11.74
N ALA A 12 -4.54 -3.40 -11.69
CA ALA A 12 -5.60 -3.88 -10.81
C ALA A 12 -5.25 -3.81 -9.29
N ALA A 13 -4.38 -2.87 -8.89
CA ALA A 13 -4.13 -2.61 -7.48
C ALA A 13 -5.42 -2.17 -6.77
N THR A 14 -5.60 -2.59 -5.54
CA THR A 14 -6.79 -2.27 -4.74
C THR A 14 -6.52 -1.07 -3.84
N CYS A 15 -7.25 0.02 -4.08
CA CYS A 15 -7.35 1.15 -3.17
C CYS A 15 -8.47 0.91 -2.16
N TYR A 16 -8.25 1.19 -0.89
CA TYR A 16 -9.27 1.04 0.14
C TYR A 16 -9.69 2.41 0.71
N VAL A 17 -11.00 2.61 0.88
CA VAL A 17 -11.58 3.73 1.62
C VAL A 17 -12.09 3.18 2.95
N VAL A 18 -11.45 3.58 4.05
CA VAL A 18 -11.76 3.18 5.42
C VAL A 18 -12.57 4.28 6.07
N ALA A 19 -13.87 4.09 6.22
CA ALA A 19 -14.80 5.09 6.75
C ALA A 19 -15.12 4.83 8.22
N ALA A 20 -14.92 5.84 9.05
CA ALA A 20 -15.32 5.86 10.46
C ALA A 20 -16.77 6.34 10.62
N ASP A 21 -17.33 6.12 11.82
CA ASP A 21 -18.73 6.44 12.13
C ASP A 21 -18.96 7.97 12.30
N ASP A 22 -17.88 8.76 12.47
CA ASP A 22 -17.90 10.23 12.50
C ASP A 22 -17.92 10.89 11.11
N GLY A 23 -17.99 10.09 10.04
CA GLY A 23 -17.94 10.54 8.65
C GLY A 23 -16.54 10.87 8.13
N SER A 24 -15.48 10.71 8.92
CA SER A 24 -14.12 10.78 8.42
C SER A 24 -13.72 9.49 7.71
N CYS A 25 -12.79 9.58 6.76
CA CYS A 25 -12.23 8.38 6.13
C CYS A 25 -10.73 8.51 5.85
N VAL A 26 -10.06 7.37 5.75
CA VAL A 26 -8.68 7.24 5.29
C VAL A 26 -8.68 6.51 3.96
N VAL A 27 -7.85 6.96 3.03
CA VAL A 27 -7.62 6.29 1.74
C VAL A 27 -6.27 5.59 1.80
N VAL A 28 -6.27 4.30 1.52
CA VAL A 28 -5.08 3.43 1.47
C VAL A 28 -4.80 3.09 0.01
N ASP A 29 -3.56 3.26 -0.43
CA ASP A 29 -3.06 2.93 -1.76
C ASP A 29 -3.90 3.50 -2.92
N PRO A 30 -4.03 4.83 -3.05
CA PRO A 30 -4.70 5.41 -4.21
C PRO A 30 -3.81 5.32 -5.45
N GLY A 31 -3.86 4.16 -6.10
CA GLY A 31 -3.13 3.84 -7.32
C GLY A 31 -3.67 4.56 -8.56
N ALA A 32 -3.13 4.21 -9.73
CA ALA A 32 -3.41 4.91 -10.98
C ALA A 32 -4.88 4.83 -11.42
N GLY A 33 -5.52 5.98 -11.62
CA GLY A 33 -6.89 6.10 -12.14
C GLY A 33 -8.00 5.90 -11.10
N VAL A 34 -7.67 5.84 -9.80
CA VAL A 34 -8.70 5.69 -8.75
C VAL A 34 -9.19 7.02 -8.19
N ALA A 35 -8.51 8.15 -8.42
CA ALA A 35 -8.90 9.43 -7.81
C ALA A 35 -10.37 9.81 -8.09
N GLY A 36 -10.85 9.57 -9.32
CA GLY A 36 -12.25 9.79 -9.67
C GLY A 36 -13.21 8.83 -8.96
N GLN A 37 -12.81 7.58 -8.70
CA GLN A 37 -13.59 6.60 -7.96
C GLN A 37 -13.64 6.99 -6.47
N VAL A 38 -12.49 7.34 -5.87
CA VAL A 38 -12.41 7.83 -4.48
C VAL A 38 -13.32 9.04 -4.29
N ARG A 39 -13.26 10.04 -5.17
CA ARG A 39 -14.10 11.23 -5.09
C ARG A 39 -15.58 10.85 -5.09
N ARG A 40 -16.04 10.02 -6.06
CA ARG A 40 -17.44 9.58 -6.10
C ARG A 40 -17.85 8.85 -4.82
N THR A 41 -17.03 7.93 -4.34
CA THR A 41 -17.29 7.18 -3.09
C THR A 41 -17.40 8.12 -1.88
N VAL A 42 -16.53 9.10 -1.78
CA VAL A 42 -16.55 10.11 -0.72
C VAL A 42 -17.83 10.95 -0.79
N ASP A 43 -18.20 11.43 -1.98
CA ASP A 43 -19.40 12.25 -2.20
C ASP A 43 -20.69 11.45 -1.93
N GLU A 44 -20.81 10.23 -2.47
CA GLU A 44 -21.98 9.35 -2.32
C GLU A 44 -22.24 8.94 -0.87
N HIS A 45 -21.19 8.83 -0.08
CA HIS A 45 -21.30 8.42 1.33
C HIS A 45 -21.20 9.58 2.32
N GLY A 46 -21.07 10.83 1.83
CA GLY A 46 -20.95 12.02 2.68
C GLY A 46 -19.72 11.98 3.57
N LEU A 47 -18.61 11.42 3.05
CA LEU A 47 -17.38 11.25 3.82
C LEU A 47 -16.44 12.47 3.67
N ARG A 48 -15.49 12.57 4.58
CA ARG A 48 -14.42 13.56 4.57
C ARG A 48 -13.08 12.86 4.71
N VAL A 49 -12.22 12.96 3.70
CA VAL A 49 -10.87 12.37 3.75
C VAL A 49 -10.05 13.07 4.83
N ALA A 50 -9.60 12.31 5.83
CA ALA A 50 -8.79 12.75 6.95
C ALA A 50 -7.32 12.31 6.83
N GLY A 51 -7.02 11.41 5.89
CA GLY A 51 -5.66 10.96 5.63
C GLY A 51 -5.55 10.13 4.36
N VAL A 52 -4.37 10.15 3.77
CA VAL A 52 -3.96 9.28 2.67
C VAL A 52 -2.69 8.55 3.10
N VAL A 53 -2.71 7.24 3.06
CA VAL A 53 -1.58 6.39 3.42
C VAL A 53 -1.23 5.44 2.27
N VAL A 54 0.06 5.14 2.10
CA VAL A 54 0.56 4.27 1.04
C VAL A 54 1.38 3.15 1.68
N THR A 55 1.05 1.90 1.35
CA THR A 55 1.72 0.71 1.90
C THR A 55 3.17 0.63 1.46
N HIS A 56 3.47 1.04 0.22
CA HIS A 56 4.82 1.05 -0.34
C HIS A 56 4.93 1.94 -1.58
N GLY A 57 6.15 2.19 -2.04
CA GLY A 57 6.45 3.21 -3.04
C GLY A 57 6.32 2.78 -4.51
N HIS A 58 5.64 1.69 -4.86
CA HIS A 58 5.42 1.33 -6.26
C HIS A 58 4.30 2.17 -6.90
N ALA A 59 4.48 2.48 -8.18
CA ALA A 59 3.64 3.41 -8.92
C ALA A 59 2.15 3.03 -8.94
N ASP A 60 1.83 1.76 -8.99
CA ASP A 60 0.44 1.25 -9.01
C ASP A 60 -0.30 1.42 -7.69
N HIS A 61 0.41 1.67 -6.58
CA HIS A 61 -0.17 1.97 -5.27
C HIS A 61 -0.21 3.45 -4.92
N LEU A 62 0.64 4.28 -5.55
CA LEU A 62 0.80 5.68 -5.13
C LEU A 62 0.44 6.73 -6.20
N TRP A 63 0.14 6.34 -7.44
CA TRP A 63 0.05 7.26 -8.58
C TRP A 63 -0.93 8.42 -8.37
N ASP A 64 -2.10 8.16 -7.81
CA ASP A 64 -3.10 9.19 -7.52
C ASP A 64 -3.05 9.71 -6.06
N ALA A 65 -2.04 9.29 -5.27
CA ALA A 65 -1.99 9.63 -3.83
C ALA A 65 -1.92 11.14 -3.59
N GLY A 66 -1.05 11.84 -4.29
CA GLY A 66 -0.94 13.29 -4.18
C GLY A 66 -2.20 14.02 -4.65
N ARG A 67 -2.83 13.54 -5.73
CA ARG A 67 -4.09 14.09 -6.24
C ARG A 67 -5.23 13.93 -5.23
N VAL A 68 -5.38 12.74 -4.63
CA VAL A 68 -6.42 12.48 -3.60
C VAL A 68 -6.14 13.31 -2.35
N ALA A 69 -4.89 13.35 -1.90
CA ALA A 69 -4.47 14.13 -0.74
C ALA A 69 -4.67 15.64 -0.94
N GLY A 70 -4.34 16.15 -2.13
CA GLY A 70 -4.52 17.57 -2.49
C GLY A 70 -5.97 18.02 -2.47
N LEU A 71 -6.91 17.19 -2.92
CA LEU A 71 -8.35 17.49 -2.86
C LEU A 71 -8.86 17.65 -1.42
N ALA A 72 -8.24 16.95 -0.47
CA ALA A 72 -8.62 16.98 0.94
C ALA A 72 -7.76 17.93 1.79
N GLY A 73 -6.66 18.47 1.26
CA GLY A 73 -5.71 19.31 1.99
C GLY A 73 -4.94 18.55 3.07
N VAL A 74 -4.73 17.23 2.89
CA VAL A 74 -3.99 16.37 3.82
C VAL A 74 -2.67 15.90 3.16
N PRO A 75 -1.64 15.52 3.94
CA PRO A 75 -0.43 14.95 3.37
C PRO A 75 -0.61 13.47 3.00
N VAL A 76 0.20 13.03 2.04
CA VAL A 76 0.45 11.61 1.77
C VAL A 76 1.43 11.07 2.81
N ARG A 77 1.09 9.97 3.47
CA ARG A 77 1.97 9.29 4.43
C ARG A 77 2.44 7.95 3.90
N LEU A 78 3.75 7.75 3.95
CA LEU A 78 4.40 6.48 3.62
C LEU A 78 5.66 6.32 4.46
N HIS A 79 6.20 5.12 4.48
CA HIS A 79 7.46 4.87 5.17
C HIS A 79 8.62 5.63 4.52
N ALA A 80 9.49 6.23 5.34
CA ALA A 80 10.58 7.11 4.88
C ALA A 80 11.54 6.42 3.91
N ARG A 81 11.73 5.10 4.01
CA ARG A 81 12.61 4.33 3.13
C ARG A 81 12.13 4.26 1.67
N ASP A 82 10.82 4.43 1.43
CA ASP A 82 10.27 4.49 0.07
C ASP A 82 10.11 5.92 -0.47
N ARG A 83 10.45 6.94 0.33
CA ARG A 83 10.26 8.34 -0.07
C ARG A 83 10.96 8.71 -1.38
N TYR A 84 12.13 8.14 -1.66
CA TYR A 84 12.90 8.44 -2.87
C TYR A 84 12.13 8.08 -4.15
N ARG A 85 11.26 7.08 -4.11
CA ARG A 85 10.43 6.64 -5.23
C ARG A 85 9.42 7.71 -5.69
N LEU A 86 9.05 8.64 -4.81
CA LEU A 86 8.14 9.75 -5.13
C LEU A 86 8.77 10.81 -6.03
N ALA A 87 10.09 10.84 -6.17
CA ALA A 87 10.76 11.77 -7.09
C ALA A 87 10.56 11.34 -8.56
N ASP A 88 10.59 10.04 -8.83
CA ASP A 88 10.34 9.44 -10.14
C ASP A 88 9.87 7.98 -9.95
N PRO A 89 8.56 7.74 -9.78
CA PRO A 89 8.05 6.37 -9.55
C PRO A 89 8.32 5.40 -10.69
N LEU A 90 8.40 5.89 -11.92
CA LEU A 90 8.69 5.05 -13.09
C LEU A 90 10.19 4.79 -13.23
N GLY A 91 11.03 5.78 -12.94
CA GLY A 91 12.48 5.63 -12.90
C GLY A 91 12.92 4.69 -11.80
N ALA A 92 12.30 4.76 -10.63
CA ALA A 92 12.58 3.86 -9.51
C ALA A 92 12.32 2.37 -9.84
N LEU A 93 11.43 2.06 -10.80
CA LEU A 93 11.23 0.71 -11.32
C LEU A 93 12.34 0.27 -12.30
N ALA A 94 13.16 1.21 -12.80
CA ALA A 94 14.12 0.98 -13.88
C ALA A 94 15.58 1.09 -13.44
N GLU A 95 15.87 1.24 -12.14
CA GLU A 95 17.24 1.38 -11.64
C GLU A 95 18.12 0.20 -12.02
N ALA A 96 19.39 0.48 -12.30
CA ALA A 96 20.33 -0.38 -13.03
C ALA A 96 20.69 -1.74 -12.36
N ALA A 97 20.24 -1.99 -11.15
CA ALA A 97 20.41 -3.28 -10.46
C ALA A 97 19.29 -4.28 -10.79
N ALA A 98 18.20 -3.80 -11.40
CA ALA A 98 17.08 -4.64 -11.78
C ALA A 98 17.35 -5.28 -13.15
N GLY A 99 17.14 -6.57 -13.26
CA GLY A 99 17.25 -7.32 -14.51
C GLY A 99 16.27 -6.81 -15.59
N PRO A 100 16.26 -7.42 -16.78
CA PRO A 100 15.39 -7.02 -17.91
C PRO A 100 13.90 -6.96 -17.56
N ASP A 101 13.46 -7.70 -16.54
CA ASP A 101 12.06 -7.73 -16.09
C ASP A 101 11.60 -6.40 -15.47
N ALA A 102 12.48 -5.64 -14.84
CA ALA A 102 12.13 -4.34 -14.25
C ALA A 102 11.80 -3.28 -15.31
N LEU A 103 12.54 -3.26 -16.42
CA LEU A 103 12.23 -2.40 -17.57
C LEU A 103 10.87 -2.78 -18.17
N GLY A 104 10.58 -4.08 -18.26
CA GLY A 104 9.29 -4.58 -18.73
C GLY A 104 8.12 -4.13 -17.86
N VAL A 105 8.27 -4.14 -16.54
CA VAL A 105 7.23 -3.65 -15.60
C VAL A 105 6.99 -2.15 -15.78
N ARG A 106 8.05 -1.33 -15.85
CA ARG A 106 7.94 0.12 -16.11
C ARG A 106 7.17 0.41 -17.40
N ASP A 107 7.58 -0.23 -18.49
CA ASP A 107 7.00 0.02 -19.80
C ASP A 107 5.56 -0.49 -19.89
N ALA A 108 5.23 -1.61 -19.24
CA ALA A 108 3.87 -2.10 -19.11
C ALA A 108 2.99 -1.15 -18.30
N PHE A 109 3.50 -0.60 -17.19
CA PHE A 109 2.76 0.38 -16.38
C PHE A 109 2.50 1.66 -17.16
N ARG A 110 3.52 2.21 -17.84
CA ARG A 110 3.38 3.38 -18.71
C ARG A 110 2.34 3.15 -19.83
N SER A 111 2.36 1.99 -20.46
CA SER A 111 1.35 1.60 -21.45
C SER A 111 -0.04 1.47 -20.85
N GLY A 112 -0.14 0.94 -19.62
CA GLY A 112 -1.39 0.87 -18.85
C GLY A 112 -1.98 2.25 -18.56
N LEU A 113 -1.15 3.23 -18.17
CA LEU A 113 -1.57 4.62 -17.98
C LEU A 113 -2.19 5.20 -19.27
N VAL A 114 -1.48 5.07 -20.39
CA VAL A 114 -1.97 5.56 -21.69
C VAL A 114 -3.29 4.90 -22.06
N THR A 115 -3.39 3.57 -21.88
CA THR A 115 -4.62 2.81 -22.19
C THR A 115 -5.80 3.24 -21.31
N ALA A 116 -5.53 3.59 -20.06
CA ALA A 116 -6.52 4.12 -19.12
C ALA A 116 -6.85 5.61 -19.35
N GLY A 117 -6.24 6.26 -20.36
CA GLY A 117 -6.42 7.70 -20.62
C GLY A 117 -5.77 8.62 -19.61
N LEU A 118 -4.76 8.12 -18.91
CA LEU A 118 -3.98 8.89 -17.94
C LEU A 118 -2.68 9.40 -18.56
N ASP A 119 -2.22 10.56 -18.10
CA ASP A 119 -0.94 11.13 -18.52
C ASP A 119 0.21 10.37 -17.82
N PRO A 120 1.09 9.67 -18.56
CA PRO A 120 2.20 8.94 -17.96
C PRO A 120 3.32 9.85 -17.41
N ASP A 121 3.29 11.14 -17.67
CA ASP A 121 4.19 12.14 -17.11
C ASP A 121 3.49 13.01 -16.05
N GLY A 122 2.21 12.73 -15.76
CA GLY A 122 1.33 13.51 -14.88
C GLY A 122 1.34 13.07 -13.41
N PHE A 123 2.40 12.40 -12.93
CA PHE A 123 2.53 12.05 -11.53
C PHE A 123 2.72 13.29 -10.65
N ASP A 124 1.99 13.35 -9.55
CA ASP A 124 2.10 14.40 -8.52
C ASP A 124 2.17 13.74 -7.15
N ALA A 125 3.31 13.88 -6.47
CA ALA A 125 3.52 13.35 -5.12
C ALA A 125 2.68 14.08 -4.06
N GLY A 126 2.24 15.31 -4.34
CA GLY A 126 1.59 16.17 -3.35
C GLY A 126 2.51 16.54 -2.18
N THR A 127 1.89 16.94 -1.06
CA THR A 127 2.62 17.13 0.19
C THR A 127 2.83 15.77 0.86
N VAL A 128 4.09 15.43 1.16
CA VAL A 128 4.47 14.13 1.71
C VAL A 128 4.96 14.29 3.15
N GLU A 129 4.39 13.50 4.06
CA GLU A 129 4.81 13.40 5.46
C GLU A 129 5.26 11.95 5.73
N PRO A 130 6.56 11.66 5.61
CA PRO A 130 7.07 10.30 5.81
C PRO A 130 7.14 9.96 7.29
N PHE A 131 7.04 8.66 7.62
CA PHE A 131 7.20 8.14 8.97
C PHE A 131 8.26 7.02 9.02
N GLY A 132 8.65 6.58 10.22
CA GLY A 132 9.53 5.45 10.41
C GLY A 132 11.00 5.73 10.06
N ALA A 133 11.47 6.98 10.19
CA ALA A 133 12.87 7.34 9.93
C ALA A 133 13.80 6.68 10.95
N GLY A 134 14.80 5.92 10.46
CA GLY A 134 15.86 5.32 11.27
C GLY A 134 16.86 4.66 10.33
N ASP A 135 18.12 5.07 10.42
CA ASP A 135 19.13 4.75 9.41
C ASP A 135 19.66 3.30 9.44
N ASP A 136 19.49 2.54 10.54
CA ASP A 136 20.22 1.29 10.73
C ASP A 136 19.43 0.08 11.22
N ALA A 137 18.13 0.19 11.50
CA ALA A 137 17.37 -0.97 11.97
C ALA A 137 16.83 -1.81 10.82
N ALA A 138 16.99 -3.11 10.89
CA ALA A 138 16.35 -4.04 9.94
C ALA A 138 14.84 -3.82 9.87
N ARG A 139 14.22 -3.35 10.97
CA ARG A 139 12.82 -2.96 11.09
C ARG A 139 12.69 -1.73 12.01
N THR A 140 11.80 -0.79 11.65
CA THR A 140 11.45 0.35 12.51
C THR A 140 10.35 -0.04 13.50
N ALA A 141 10.20 0.73 14.58
CA ALA A 141 9.08 0.57 15.52
C ALA A 141 7.73 0.89 14.86
N ASP A 142 6.65 0.28 15.39
CA ASP A 142 5.29 0.60 14.98
C ASP A 142 5.00 2.11 15.21
N VAL A 143 4.30 2.72 14.25
CA VAL A 143 3.87 4.12 14.31
C VAL A 143 2.36 4.18 14.35
N VAL A 144 1.79 4.88 15.34
CA VAL A 144 0.35 5.10 15.42
C VAL A 144 -0.02 6.34 14.63
N LEU A 145 -0.99 6.20 13.73
CA LEU A 145 -1.55 7.26 12.91
C LEU A 145 -3.00 7.50 13.32
N GLU A 146 -3.28 8.67 13.90
CA GLU A 146 -4.64 9.13 14.23
C GLU A 146 -5.12 10.04 13.11
N LEU A 147 -6.08 9.57 12.30
CA LEU A 147 -6.54 10.20 11.06
C LEU A 147 -8.07 10.38 11.09
N GLY A 148 -8.53 11.45 11.72
CA GLY A 148 -9.96 11.60 12.04
C GLY A 148 -10.40 10.50 13.01
N GLY A 149 -11.54 9.88 12.77
CA GLY A 149 -12.03 8.74 13.55
C GLY A 149 -11.39 7.39 13.22
N VAL A 150 -10.36 7.36 12.34
CA VAL A 150 -9.64 6.14 11.97
C VAL A 150 -8.27 6.13 12.64
N ARG A 151 -7.99 5.07 13.41
CA ARG A 151 -6.69 4.82 14.03
C ARG A 151 -6.02 3.64 13.34
N LEU A 152 -4.87 3.86 12.74
CA LEU A 152 -4.03 2.84 12.10
C LEU A 152 -2.73 2.66 12.85
N VAL A 153 -2.26 1.42 12.93
CA VAL A 153 -0.88 1.11 13.35
C VAL A 153 -0.09 0.75 12.09
N ALA A 154 0.85 1.61 11.72
CA ALA A 154 1.77 1.38 10.62
C ALA A 154 2.93 0.50 11.13
N ARG A 155 2.99 -0.74 10.64
CA ARG A 155 4.01 -1.73 10.99
C ARG A 155 4.94 -1.96 9.82
N HIS A 156 6.21 -1.64 9.99
CA HIS A 156 7.23 -1.83 8.96
C HIS A 156 7.41 -3.33 8.63
N ALA A 157 7.28 -3.67 7.35
CA ALA A 157 7.26 -5.04 6.83
C ALA A 157 8.07 -5.12 5.51
N PRO A 158 9.39 -4.85 5.54
CA PRO A 158 10.22 -4.74 4.34
C PRO A 158 10.41 -6.08 3.63
N GLY A 159 10.83 -6.02 2.37
CA GLY A 159 11.17 -7.19 1.54
C GLY A 159 10.62 -7.12 0.14
N HIS A 160 9.38 -6.64 -0.09
CA HIS A 160 8.89 -6.26 -1.40
C HIS A 160 9.48 -4.92 -1.85
N THR A 161 9.48 -3.93 -0.94
CA THR A 161 10.31 -2.73 -0.98
C THR A 161 10.95 -2.50 0.39
N GLU A 162 11.88 -1.54 0.47
CA GLU A 162 12.54 -1.18 1.72
C GLU A 162 11.57 -0.55 2.73
N GLY A 163 10.52 0.12 2.23
CA GLY A 163 9.53 0.83 3.03
C GLY A 163 8.19 0.13 3.16
N SER A 164 8.04 -1.11 2.67
CA SER A 164 6.78 -1.85 2.77
C SER A 164 6.23 -1.85 4.20
N THR A 165 4.95 -1.57 4.34
CA THR A 165 4.27 -1.32 5.62
C THR A 165 2.91 -2.01 5.63
N LEU A 166 2.60 -2.73 6.69
CA LEU A 166 1.24 -3.17 7.01
C LEU A 166 0.53 -2.06 7.77
N TYR A 167 -0.69 -1.69 7.35
CA TYR A 167 -1.55 -0.85 8.17
C TYR A 167 -2.57 -1.73 8.89
N LEU A 168 -2.46 -1.77 10.22
CA LEU A 168 -3.34 -2.56 11.08
C LEU A 168 -4.44 -1.66 11.61
N LEU A 169 -5.67 -2.15 11.50
CA LEU A 169 -6.89 -1.51 11.94
C LEU A 169 -7.63 -2.42 12.91
N ASP A 170 -7.94 -1.92 14.11
CA ASP A 170 -8.85 -2.60 15.02
C ASP A 170 -10.29 -2.20 14.68
N ALA A 171 -11.07 -3.14 14.18
CA ALA A 171 -12.45 -2.94 13.76
C ALA A 171 -13.44 -3.63 14.75
N GLY A 172 -13.39 -3.24 16.01
CA GLY A 172 -14.14 -3.86 17.09
C GLY A 172 -13.47 -5.17 17.56
N ASP A 173 -14.18 -6.30 17.43
CA ASP A 173 -13.65 -7.62 17.83
C ASP A 173 -12.72 -8.24 16.77
N GLU A 174 -12.58 -7.61 15.61
CA GLU A 174 -11.77 -8.09 14.49
C GLU A 174 -10.61 -7.15 14.20
N GLN A 175 -9.48 -7.72 13.77
CA GLN A 175 -8.36 -6.95 13.24
C GLN A 175 -8.30 -7.08 11.74
N VAL A 176 -7.98 -5.98 11.06
CA VAL A 176 -7.75 -5.90 9.61
C VAL A 176 -6.33 -5.46 9.35
N ALA A 177 -5.65 -6.12 8.42
CA ALA A 177 -4.34 -5.73 7.91
C ALA A 177 -4.43 -5.39 6.43
N PHE A 178 -4.16 -4.13 6.08
CA PHE A 178 -3.88 -3.74 4.70
C PHE A 178 -2.43 -4.10 4.42
N THR A 179 -2.21 -5.15 3.64
CA THR A 179 -0.88 -5.76 3.50
C THR A 179 -0.08 -5.24 2.32
N GLY A 180 -0.70 -4.42 1.45
CA GLY A 180 -0.06 -4.06 0.19
C GLY A 180 0.45 -5.31 -0.51
N ASP A 181 1.69 -5.29 -0.93
CA ASP A 181 2.34 -6.38 -1.65
C ASP A 181 3.24 -7.26 -0.76
N VAL A 182 3.02 -7.25 0.55
CA VAL A 182 3.73 -8.18 1.46
C VAL A 182 3.08 -9.56 1.45
N LEU A 183 1.73 -9.62 1.55
CA LEU A 183 0.99 -10.87 1.62
C LEU A 183 -0.26 -10.82 0.74
N PHE A 184 -0.43 -11.83 -0.09
CA PHE A 184 -1.62 -12.10 -0.91
C PHE A 184 -2.28 -13.42 -0.51
N ALA A 185 -3.49 -13.65 -1.00
CA ALA A 185 -4.13 -14.96 -0.89
C ALA A 185 -3.32 -16.03 -1.63
N GLY A 186 -2.66 -16.91 -0.89
CA GLY A 186 -1.83 -18.01 -1.41
C GLY A 186 -0.49 -17.58 -2.04
N SER A 187 -0.07 -16.34 -1.89
CA SER A 187 1.18 -15.83 -2.48
C SER A 187 1.76 -14.65 -1.68
N VAL A 188 2.86 -14.08 -2.16
CA VAL A 188 3.52 -12.88 -1.64
C VAL A 188 3.95 -11.98 -2.79
N GLY A 189 4.23 -10.72 -2.50
CA GLY A 189 4.82 -9.80 -3.47
C GLY A 189 6.19 -10.26 -3.95
N ARG A 190 6.52 -9.92 -5.21
CA ARG A 190 7.85 -10.19 -5.79
C ARG A 190 8.93 -9.40 -5.06
N THR A 191 10.16 -9.90 -5.11
CA THR A 191 11.31 -9.30 -4.42
C THR A 191 12.50 -9.03 -5.34
N ASP A 192 12.27 -9.08 -6.65
CA ASP A 192 13.28 -8.96 -7.72
C ASP A 192 13.28 -7.58 -8.39
N LEU A 193 12.39 -6.66 -7.98
CA LEU A 193 12.42 -5.26 -8.38
C LEU A 193 13.40 -4.45 -7.49
N PRO A 194 13.82 -3.24 -7.91
CA PRO A 194 14.71 -2.40 -7.12
C PRO A 194 14.20 -2.19 -5.69
N GLY A 195 15.05 -2.44 -4.69
CA GLY A 195 14.70 -2.38 -3.28
C GLY A 195 14.01 -3.63 -2.72
N GLY A 196 13.74 -4.63 -3.56
CA GLY A 196 13.27 -5.93 -3.14
C GLY A 196 14.39 -6.81 -2.60
N ASP A 197 14.08 -7.63 -1.58
CA ASP A 197 15.02 -8.58 -0.97
C ASP A 197 14.24 -9.81 -0.45
N ALA A 198 14.53 -10.98 -1.05
CA ALA A 198 13.84 -12.22 -0.73
C ALA A 198 14.16 -12.73 0.70
N ALA A 199 15.37 -12.49 1.20
CA ALA A 199 15.74 -12.91 2.55
C ALA A 199 15.07 -12.03 3.61
N VAL A 200 14.98 -10.72 3.34
CA VAL A 200 14.24 -9.77 4.18
C VAL A 200 12.75 -10.08 4.15
N MET A 201 12.18 -10.42 2.97
CA MET A 201 10.77 -10.83 2.85
C MET A 201 10.49 -12.08 3.69
N ALA A 202 11.34 -13.10 3.61
CA ALA A 202 11.18 -14.32 4.42
C ALA A 202 11.24 -14.03 5.93
N ALA A 203 12.10 -13.13 6.37
CA ALA A 203 12.12 -12.67 7.76
C ALA A 203 10.85 -11.91 8.14
N THR A 204 10.35 -11.02 7.27
CA THR A 204 9.10 -10.29 7.48
C THR A 204 7.91 -11.23 7.60
N LEU A 205 7.80 -12.24 6.73
CA LEU A 205 6.73 -13.23 6.79
C LEU A 205 6.75 -14.00 8.11
N ARG A 206 7.91 -14.43 8.57
CA ARG A 206 8.09 -15.17 9.83
C ARG A 206 7.86 -14.31 11.07
N ASP A 207 8.45 -13.11 11.11
CA ASP A 207 8.56 -12.31 12.35
C ASP A 207 7.47 -11.25 12.46
N VAL A 208 6.80 -10.89 11.36
CA VAL A 208 5.75 -9.85 11.33
C VAL A 208 4.40 -10.46 10.99
N VAL A 209 4.31 -11.15 9.84
CA VAL A 209 3.04 -11.67 9.35
C VAL A 209 2.54 -12.83 10.20
N ALA A 210 3.40 -13.82 10.47
CA ALA A 210 3.01 -14.98 11.30
C ALA A 210 2.77 -14.63 12.77
N ALA A 211 3.22 -13.47 13.24
CA ALA A 211 2.94 -12.96 14.58
C ALA A 211 1.61 -12.21 14.69
N LEU A 212 0.89 -11.95 13.59
CA LEU A 212 -0.45 -11.37 13.64
C LEU A 212 -1.45 -12.35 14.25
N PRO A 213 -2.50 -11.86 14.93
CA PRO A 213 -3.59 -12.73 15.40
C PRO A 213 -4.15 -13.58 14.25
N PRO A 214 -4.36 -14.89 14.46
CA PRO A 214 -4.79 -15.79 13.37
C PRO A 214 -6.07 -15.36 12.65
N GLN A 215 -7.00 -14.72 13.36
CA GLN A 215 -8.27 -14.22 12.82
C GLN A 215 -8.15 -12.90 12.05
N THR A 216 -6.96 -12.28 11.97
CA THR A 216 -6.76 -11.02 11.25
C THR A 216 -7.15 -11.18 9.79
N HIS A 217 -8.03 -10.29 9.31
CA HIS A 217 -8.39 -10.18 7.91
C HIS A 217 -7.26 -9.56 7.10
N VAL A 218 -6.90 -10.18 6.00
CA VAL A 218 -5.86 -9.72 5.06
C VAL A 218 -6.54 -9.03 3.89
N LEU A 219 -6.28 -7.74 3.72
CA LEU A 219 -6.71 -6.92 2.59
C LEU A 219 -5.48 -6.54 1.78
N PRO A 220 -5.18 -7.29 0.70
CA PRO A 220 -3.94 -7.14 -0.06
C PRO A 220 -3.99 -6.01 -1.08
N GLY A 221 -2.83 -5.64 -1.63
CA GLY A 221 -2.72 -4.74 -2.76
C GLY A 221 -3.29 -5.34 -4.05
N HIS A 222 -3.18 -6.66 -4.23
CA HIS A 222 -3.70 -7.37 -5.39
C HIS A 222 -4.42 -8.65 -4.99
N GLY A 223 -5.44 -9.01 -5.79
CA GLY A 223 -6.20 -10.24 -5.60
C GLY A 223 -7.26 -10.18 -4.50
N PRO A 224 -7.80 -11.33 -4.10
CA PRO A 224 -8.88 -11.40 -3.12
C PRO A 224 -8.39 -11.22 -1.68
N ALA A 225 -9.31 -10.83 -0.80
CA ALA A 225 -9.09 -10.84 0.64
C ALA A 225 -8.86 -12.27 1.16
N SER A 226 -8.13 -12.38 2.28
CA SER A 226 -7.84 -13.64 2.96
C SER A 226 -7.85 -13.47 4.48
N ARG A 227 -7.29 -14.44 5.21
CA ARG A 227 -7.09 -14.40 6.66
C ARG A 227 -5.74 -14.98 7.02
N VAL A 228 -5.13 -14.46 8.06
CA VAL A 228 -3.80 -14.92 8.51
C VAL A 228 -3.81 -16.43 8.81
N ASP A 229 -4.83 -16.97 9.49
CA ASP A 229 -4.91 -18.40 9.79
C ASP A 229 -5.05 -19.29 8.54
N ALA A 230 -5.67 -18.79 7.47
CA ALA A 230 -5.74 -19.49 6.20
C ALA A 230 -4.37 -19.49 5.51
N GLU A 231 -3.73 -18.34 5.45
CA GLU A 231 -2.41 -18.19 4.83
C GLU A 231 -1.33 -19.01 5.56
N LEU A 232 -1.34 -19.03 6.89
CA LEU A 232 -0.42 -19.87 7.68
C LEU A 232 -0.56 -21.37 7.36
N ARG A 233 -1.76 -21.82 6.95
CA ARG A 233 -1.99 -23.24 6.60
C ARG A 233 -1.67 -23.58 5.15
N THR A 234 -1.86 -22.66 4.23
CA THR A 234 -1.93 -22.99 2.80
C THR A 234 -0.97 -22.18 1.92
N ASN A 235 -0.47 -21.04 2.40
CA ASN A 235 0.45 -20.21 1.62
C ASN A 235 1.86 -20.84 1.62
N PRO A 236 2.41 -21.21 0.46
CA PRO A 236 3.70 -21.91 0.37
C PRO A 236 4.89 -21.09 0.89
N TYR A 237 4.74 -19.78 1.04
CA TYR A 237 5.77 -18.89 1.57
C TYR A 237 5.73 -18.74 3.10
N LEU A 238 4.62 -19.17 3.73
CA LEU A 238 4.41 -19.18 5.20
C LEU A 238 4.42 -20.58 5.79
N ALA A 239 4.08 -21.59 4.99
CA ALA A 239 4.14 -22.99 5.39
C ALA A 239 5.61 -23.45 5.37
N GLY A 240 6.33 -23.26 6.47
CA GLY A 240 7.69 -23.75 6.72
C GLY A 240 7.71 -24.85 7.75
#